data_7fc42c0b946a0f7df67ec3a983984822
#
_entry.id   7fc42c0b946a0f7df67ec3a983984822
#
_cell.length_a   1.000
_cell.length_b   1.000
_cell.length_c   1.000
_cell.angle_alpha   90.00
_cell.angle_beta   90.00
_cell.angle_gamma   90.00
#
_symmetry.space_group_name_H-M   'P 1'
#
loop_
_entity.id
_entity.type
_entity.pdbx_description
1 polymer ?
#
loop_
_entity_poly.entity_id
_entity_poly.type
_entity_poly.pdbx_seq_one_letter_code
_entity_poly.pdbx_strand_id
1 'polypeptide(L)'
;MKVDTNVSTSQMEQNWTRYMVMCDRKDIRQPVTFQEENEVQATLVGNKALAKQYEIQNPVERGTQSTRWILNTPVWTVHNRLVHTGVTHVEGGWPKEIDLWRDEELMTRYRRKQEKSEAYVQQMRGLTRTMDHAIMQNNACNIYQNYFEDIEQHELIEQFTSKTVHVYKDYLEEKRSCTYICWSDEGNHFASAHCNIGQRRGTTTDCYIWDIEHPNSPLQKLFPPYQTRCLEYNFKDPTQMAGGLFSGQVAIWDIRASGTPVETTQREASHNDVVTRVLWTSSKTTNEFLSGSTDGRILWWDLRNLNEPYDYLNLAPKDVQSRDVDPRHCFGVGAVEFEPTMPNKYTVGTENGMIYSCSRKYKTPADKIQATICAHTGPIYSVERNPLFIKNYISVGDWQTKIWTEDCKDNPIVWTKEYAVQLTCGIWSPTRCSLVFICRMDGVMDAWDVIHRLDGPVLRLKLSDAPLWSVRVHKAGKLIANGTDNGAIYLTEISDNLTFSSANDKPALSGMLEREMRRQRLLEAKIKEIKLKEKELERERMRRQLRMENANSIEEEEKDLVTDAMHQFWTKIHGRKSLKNTLKGIRMRDTGVGFLAKDKKAKKEKH
;
A
#
# COMPACT_ATOMS: atom_id res chain seq x y z
N MET A 1 48.57 10.59 -17.08
CA MET A 1 49.04 9.41 -16.32
C MET A 1 48.42 8.17 -16.93
N LYS A 2 49.22 7.20 -17.38
CA LYS A 2 48.71 5.91 -17.85
C LYS A 2 48.22 5.15 -16.63
N VAL A 3 46.93 4.93 -16.54
CA VAL A 3 46.36 4.05 -15.51
C VAL A 3 46.56 2.64 -15.96
N ASP A 4 47.38 1.87 -15.23
CA ASP A 4 47.57 0.45 -15.50
C ASP A 4 46.25 -0.29 -15.27
N THR A 5 45.76 -0.92 -16.33
CA THR A 5 44.44 -1.60 -16.38
C THR A 5 44.38 -2.91 -15.57
N ASN A 6 45.40 -3.24 -14.79
CA ASN A 6 45.46 -4.43 -13.94
C ASN A 6 45.34 -4.15 -12.44
N VAL A 7 44.85 -2.98 -12.07
CA VAL A 7 44.60 -2.66 -10.68
C VAL A 7 43.30 -3.34 -10.25
N SER A 8 43.40 -4.24 -9.28
CA SER A 8 42.24 -4.92 -8.70
C SER A 8 41.25 -3.89 -8.16
N THR A 9 39.95 -4.21 -8.24
CA THR A 9 38.84 -3.34 -7.75
C THR A 9 39.07 -2.82 -6.33
N SER A 10 39.69 -3.64 -5.46
CA SER A 10 40.07 -3.25 -4.09
C SER A 10 41.11 -2.12 -4.03
N GLN A 11 42.04 -2.05 -5.01
CA GLN A 11 42.99 -0.94 -5.09
C GLN A 11 42.37 0.33 -5.67
N MET A 12 41.39 0.20 -6.56
CA MET A 12 40.60 1.34 -7.00
C MET A 12 39.76 1.96 -5.85
N GLU A 13 39.10 1.15 -5.04
CA GLU A 13 38.36 1.63 -3.89
C GLU A 13 39.26 2.35 -2.86
N GLN A 14 40.45 1.84 -2.61
CA GLN A 14 41.43 2.51 -1.74
C GLN A 14 41.97 3.82 -2.34
N ASN A 15 42.02 3.96 -3.65
CA ASN A 15 42.45 5.21 -4.27
C ASN A 15 41.35 6.27 -4.27
N TRP A 16 40.08 5.90 -4.34
CA TRP A 16 38.96 6.87 -4.23
C TRP A 16 38.89 7.56 -2.87
N THR A 17 39.30 6.90 -1.80
CA THR A 17 39.39 7.49 -0.47
C THR A 17 40.55 8.45 -0.28
N ARG A 18 41.45 8.56 -1.28
CA ARG A 18 42.67 9.39 -1.23
C ARG A 18 42.63 10.65 -2.08
N TYR A 19 41.47 11.06 -2.59
CA TYR A 19 41.37 12.36 -3.21
C TYR A 19 41.37 13.43 -2.11
N MET A 20 42.59 13.87 -1.80
CA MET A 20 42.83 14.95 -0.89
C MET A 20 43.15 16.19 -1.70
N VAL A 21 42.23 17.14 -1.70
CA VAL A 21 42.53 18.46 -2.22
C VAL A 21 43.38 19.15 -1.15
N MET A 22 44.69 19.16 -1.36
CA MET A 22 45.59 20.00 -0.57
C MET A 22 45.49 21.42 -1.11
N CYS A 23 44.80 22.28 -0.41
CA CYS A 23 44.83 23.72 -0.67
C CYS A 23 45.77 24.37 0.30
N ASP A 24 46.71 25.17 -0.21
CA ASP A 24 47.56 26.00 0.64
C ASP A 24 46.73 27.05 1.35
N ARG A 25 47.02 27.34 2.61
CA ARG A 25 46.28 28.31 3.44
C ARG A 25 46.17 29.69 2.78
N LYS A 26 47.09 30.02 1.88
CA LYS A 26 47.08 31.27 1.09
C LYS A 26 45.99 31.28 0.02
N ASP A 27 45.58 30.10 -0.45
CA ASP A 27 44.62 29.94 -1.55
C ASP A 27 43.17 29.90 -1.06
N ILE A 28 42.96 29.66 0.24
CA ILE A 28 41.61 29.59 0.84
C ILE A 28 40.85 30.92 0.79
N ARG A 29 41.56 32.04 0.63
CA ARG A 29 40.97 33.39 0.50
C ARG A 29 40.84 33.88 -0.94
N GLN A 30 41.32 33.12 -1.91
CA GLN A 30 41.21 33.49 -3.31
C GLN A 30 40.05 32.71 -3.95
N PRO A 31 39.27 33.33 -4.86
CA PRO A 31 38.28 32.56 -5.62
C PRO A 31 38.99 31.46 -6.36
N VAL A 32 38.60 30.21 -6.12
CA VAL A 32 39.14 29.05 -6.80
C VAL A 32 38.71 29.16 -8.27
N THR A 33 39.65 29.57 -9.12
CA THR A 33 39.46 29.51 -10.57
C THR A 33 39.79 28.10 -11.01
N PHE A 34 38.79 27.34 -11.40
CA PHE A 34 39.02 26.10 -12.10
C PHE A 34 39.54 26.42 -13.49
N GLN A 35 40.78 26.16 -13.76
CA GLN A 35 41.31 26.16 -15.12
C GLN A 35 40.80 24.87 -15.79
N GLU A 36 40.24 25.01 -16.99
CA GLU A 36 39.98 23.85 -17.83
C GLU A 36 41.32 23.20 -18.20
N GLU A 37 41.60 22.09 -17.56
CA GLU A 37 42.71 21.24 -17.99
C GLU A 37 42.24 20.44 -19.21
N ASN A 38 42.75 20.76 -20.37
CA ASN A 38 42.50 20.02 -21.60
C ASN A 38 43.39 18.75 -21.70
N GLU A 39 43.99 18.33 -20.61
CA GLU A 39 44.77 17.11 -20.58
C GLU A 39 43.87 15.91 -20.31
N VAL A 40 43.99 14.92 -21.15
CA VAL A 40 43.27 13.64 -20.99
C VAL A 40 43.78 12.94 -19.74
N GLN A 41 43.05 13.04 -18.64
CA GLN A 41 43.44 12.47 -17.35
C GLN A 41 43.25 10.95 -17.29
N ALA A 42 42.34 10.40 -18.07
CA ALA A 42 42.15 8.94 -18.18
C ALA A 42 41.68 8.54 -19.57
N THR A 43 42.35 7.58 -20.19
CA THR A 43 41.88 6.89 -21.39
C THR A 43 41.32 5.53 -20.98
N LEU A 44 40.03 5.36 -21.09
CA LEU A 44 39.39 4.05 -20.94
C LEU A 44 39.53 3.29 -22.26
N VAL A 45 40.31 2.24 -22.26
CA VAL A 45 40.41 1.35 -23.42
C VAL A 45 39.12 0.54 -23.48
N GLY A 46 38.34 0.78 -24.52
CA GLY A 46 37.07 0.06 -24.72
C GLY A 46 37.29 -1.45 -24.79
N ASN A 47 36.56 -2.19 -24.01
CA ASN A 47 36.53 -3.64 -24.08
C ASN A 47 35.71 -4.06 -25.30
N LYS A 48 36.34 -4.64 -26.32
CA LYS A 48 35.68 -5.06 -27.57
C LYS A 48 34.56 -6.09 -27.34
N ALA A 49 34.61 -6.87 -26.27
CA ALA A 49 33.59 -7.84 -25.94
C ALA A 49 32.33 -7.13 -25.36
N LEU A 50 32.51 -6.11 -24.53
CA LEU A 50 31.42 -5.28 -24.03
C LEU A 50 30.84 -4.36 -25.11
N ALA A 51 31.68 -3.83 -26.03
CA ALA A 51 31.20 -3.00 -27.12
C ALA A 51 30.24 -3.76 -28.04
N LYS A 52 30.47 -5.05 -28.29
CA LYS A 52 29.54 -5.89 -29.06
C LYS A 52 28.18 -6.07 -28.40
N GLN A 53 28.12 -5.98 -27.08
CA GLN A 53 26.87 -6.09 -26.31
C GLN A 53 26.02 -4.82 -26.44
N TYR A 54 26.67 -3.69 -26.74
CA TYR A 54 25.99 -2.37 -26.90
C TYR A 54 25.95 -1.92 -28.36
N GLU A 55 26.51 -2.68 -29.29
CA GLU A 55 26.32 -2.43 -30.71
C GLU A 55 24.83 -2.66 -31.03
N ILE A 56 24.11 -1.57 -31.29
CA ILE A 56 22.76 -1.64 -31.87
C ILE A 56 22.94 -2.35 -33.23
N GLN A 57 22.55 -3.61 -33.27
CA GLN A 57 22.58 -4.38 -34.50
C GLN A 57 21.63 -3.72 -35.49
N ASN A 58 22.25 -3.22 -36.57
CA ASN A 58 21.60 -2.54 -37.70
C ASN A 58 20.82 -1.27 -37.31
N PRO A 59 21.41 -0.09 -37.51
CA PRO A 59 20.63 1.11 -37.62
C PRO A 59 19.64 0.89 -38.77
N VAL A 60 18.39 0.63 -38.45
CA VAL A 60 17.32 0.66 -39.44
C VAL A 60 17.17 2.12 -39.79
N GLU A 61 17.58 2.52 -40.99
CA GLU A 61 17.17 3.80 -41.56
C GLU A 61 15.65 3.78 -41.71
N ARG A 62 14.94 4.13 -40.66
CA ARG A 62 13.53 4.53 -40.76
C ARG A 62 13.55 5.98 -41.20
N GLY A 63 13.22 6.20 -42.44
CA GLY A 63 12.78 7.53 -42.89
C GLY A 63 11.55 7.92 -42.06
N THR A 64 11.77 8.59 -40.96
CA THR A 64 10.70 9.30 -40.27
C THR A 64 10.38 10.47 -41.20
N GLN A 65 9.29 10.37 -41.96
CA GLN A 65 8.69 11.56 -42.52
C GLN A 65 8.30 12.42 -41.32
N SER A 66 9.16 13.38 -41.02
CA SER A 66 8.80 14.46 -40.12
C SER A 66 7.62 15.15 -40.77
N THR A 67 6.45 15.04 -40.14
CA THR A 67 5.32 15.89 -40.47
C THR A 67 5.80 17.32 -40.51
N ARG A 68 5.37 18.08 -41.53
CA ARG A 68 5.78 19.49 -41.81
C ARG A 68 5.40 20.47 -40.71
N TRP A 69 5.22 20.04 -39.50
CA TRP A 69 5.09 20.93 -38.35
C TRP A 69 6.48 21.18 -37.76
N ILE A 70 7.27 21.95 -38.53
CA ILE A 70 8.36 22.69 -37.93
C ILE A 70 7.68 23.83 -37.17
N LEU A 71 7.34 23.59 -35.95
CA LEU A 71 7.12 24.63 -35.00
C LEU A 71 8.50 25.28 -34.79
N ASN A 72 8.70 26.45 -35.40
CA ASN A 72 9.71 27.37 -34.94
C ASN A 72 9.28 27.91 -33.57
N THR A 73 9.26 27.04 -32.60
CA THR A 73 9.35 27.50 -31.22
C THR A 73 10.79 27.95 -31.05
N PRO A 74 11.02 29.24 -30.70
CA PRO A 74 12.33 29.64 -30.24
C PRO A 74 12.58 28.78 -28.97
N VAL A 75 13.20 27.66 -29.16
CA VAL A 75 13.81 26.95 -28.05
C VAL A 75 14.91 27.90 -27.63
N TRP A 76 14.64 28.62 -26.59
CA TRP A 76 15.69 29.26 -25.84
C TRP A 76 16.54 28.06 -25.36
N THR A 77 17.52 27.71 -26.16
CA THR A 77 18.66 27.01 -25.65
C THR A 77 19.23 28.00 -24.63
N VAL A 78 18.78 27.84 -23.44
CA VAL A 78 19.46 28.44 -22.31
C VAL A 78 20.85 27.86 -22.45
N HIS A 79 21.76 28.69 -23.02
CA HIS A 79 23.17 28.38 -22.87
C HIS A 79 23.32 28.14 -21.39
N ASN A 80 23.71 26.91 -21.04
CA ASN A 80 24.05 26.59 -19.67
C ASN A 80 25.08 27.66 -19.28
N ARG A 81 24.56 28.74 -18.70
CA ARG A 81 25.39 29.75 -18.13
C ARG A 81 26.02 29.03 -16.97
N LEU A 82 27.26 28.61 -17.17
CA LEU A 82 28.10 28.17 -16.07
C LEU A 82 28.15 29.37 -15.12
N VAL A 83 27.24 29.37 -14.18
CA VAL A 83 27.30 30.28 -13.06
C VAL A 83 28.38 29.69 -12.19
N HIS A 84 29.57 30.25 -12.29
CA HIS A 84 30.60 29.99 -11.31
C HIS A 84 30.05 30.55 -9.98
N THR A 85 29.34 29.73 -9.23
CA THR A 85 29.08 30.05 -7.84
C THR A 85 30.40 29.80 -7.11
N GLY A 86 31.18 30.85 -6.99
CA GLY A 86 32.28 30.84 -6.06
C GLY A 86 31.69 30.69 -4.68
N VAL A 87 31.78 29.51 -4.12
CA VAL A 87 31.56 29.32 -2.68
C VAL A 87 32.78 29.96 -2.02
N THR A 88 32.65 31.21 -1.65
CA THR A 88 33.57 31.79 -0.69
C THR A 88 33.34 31.03 0.61
N HIS A 89 34.21 30.07 0.91
CA HIS A 89 34.30 29.53 2.25
C HIS A 89 34.74 30.67 3.17
N VAL A 90 33.74 31.39 3.65
CA VAL A 90 33.94 32.33 4.74
C VAL A 90 34.12 31.48 5.99
N GLU A 91 35.30 31.52 6.50
CA GLU A 91 35.69 31.01 7.79
C GLU A 91 35.22 29.59 8.08
N GLY A 92 36.10 28.64 7.86
CA GLY A 92 35.85 27.69 8.77
C GLY A 92 35.81 26.33 8.45
N GLY A 93 36.39 25.90 7.81
CA GLY A 93 36.48 24.46 7.78
C GLY A 93 37.77 23.94 8.38
N TRP A 94 38.86 24.64 8.22
CA TRP A 94 40.15 24.11 8.60
C TRP A 94 40.67 24.80 9.86
N PRO A 95 41.02 24.03 10.89
CA PRO A 95 41.66 24.60 12.05
C PRO A 95 42.95 25.29 11.65
N LYS A 96 43.12 26.54 12.07
CA LYS A 96 44.20 27.45 11.66
C LYS A 96 45.63 26.92 11.89
N GLU A 97 45.80 25.84 12.63
CA GLU A 97 47.09 25.38 13.14
C GLU A 97 47.27 23.85 13.09
N ILE A 98 46.40 23.12 12.41
CA ILE A 98 46.48 21.66 12.37
C ILE A 98 46.74 21.22 10.95
N ASP A 99 47.88 20.64 10.73
CA ASP A 99 48.19 19.95 9.51
C ASP A 99 47.55 18.54 9.60
N LEU A 100 46.38 18.39 8.99
CA LEU A 100 45.54 17.18 9.08
C LEU A 100 46.28 15.90 8.69
N TRP A 101 47.43 16.04 8.07
CA TRP A 101 48.21 14.94 7.49
C TRP A 101 49.46 14.58 8.30
N ARG A 102 49.99 15.49 9.10
CA ARG A 102 51.21 15.30 9.84
C ARG A 102 51.00 14.94 11.29
N ASP A 103 49.97 15.41 11.90
CA ASP A 103 49.73 15.30 13.35
C ASP A 103 48.43 14.56 13.66
N GLU A 104 48.48 13.25 13.75
CA GLU A 104 47.32 12.42 14.12
C GLU A 104 46.75 12.76 15.51
N GLU A 105 47.59 13.12 16.46
CA GLU A 105 47.16 13.50 17.81
C GLU A 105 46.34 14.78 17.81
N LEU A 106 46.78 15.80 17.10
CA LEU A 106 46.06 17.06 16.98
C LEU A 106 44.74 16.88 16.26
N MET A 107 44.71 16.03 15.24
CA MET A 107 43.49 15.68 14.53
C MET A 107 42.47 14.97 15.41
N THR A 108 42.91 14.01 16.22
CA THR A 108 42.03 13.32 17.16
C THR A 108 41.47 14.24 18.22
N ARG A 109 42.28 15.16 18.75
CA ARG A 109 41.83 16.19 19.70
C ARG A 109 40.81 17.14 19.05
N TYR A 110 41.04 17.55 17.83
CA TYR A 110 40.11 18.39 17.06
C TYR A 110 38.78 17.69 16.80
N ARG A 111 38.80 16.44 16.34
CA ARG A 111 37.59 15.63 16.15
C ARG A 111 36.78 15.54 17.45
N ARG A 112 37.43 15.20 18.57
CA ARG A 112 36.75 15.12 19.89
C ARG A 112 36.16 16.48 20.30
N LYS A 113 36.78 17.58 19.93
CA LYS A 113 36.26 18.93 20.22
C LYS A 113 35.04 19.23 19.35
N GLN A 114 35.07 18.89 18.06
CA GLN A 114 33.95 19.09 17.15
C GLN A 114 32.78 18.17 17.50
N GLU A 115 33.03 16.92 17.83
CA GLU A 115 32.00 15.97 18.25
C GLU A 115 31.22 16.46 19.48
N LYS A 116 31.87 17.24 20.35
CA LYS A 116 31.24 17.83 21.54
C LYS A 116 30.55 19.16 21.26
N SER A 117 30.73 19.76 20.09
CA SER A 117 30.09 21.03 19.76
C SER A 117 28.56 20.83 19.58
N GLU A 118 27.79 21.73 20.19
CA GLU A 118 26.32 21.63 20.17
C GLU A 118 25.76 21.78 18.75
N ALA A 119 26.34 22.64 17.94
CA ALA A 119 25.97 22.84 16.54
C ALA A 119 26.19 21.56 15.71
N TYR A 120 27.32 20.88 15.87
CA TYR A 120 27.62 19.61 15.22
C TYR A 120 26.63 18.52 15.63
N VAL A 121 26.38 18.41 16.94
CA VAL A 121 25.43 17.42 17.46
C VAL A 121 24.01 17.65 16.95
N GLN A 122 23.56 18.90 16.83
CA GLN A 122 22.24 19.22 16.29
C GLN A 122 22.14 18.90 14.78
N GLN A 123 23.14 19.26 14.01
CA GLN A 123 23.21 18.92 12.58
C GLN A 123 23.25 17.39 12.38
N MET A 124 24.07 16.70 13.13
CA MET A 124 24.14 15.23 13.06
C MET A 124 22.82 14.58 13.46
N ARG A 125 22.13 15.07 14.48
CA ARG A 125 20.79 14.57 14.83
C ARG A 125 19.77 14.77 13.72
N GLY A 126 19.82 15.89 13.00
CA GLY A 126 18.97 16.14 11.84
C GLY A 126 19.24 15.18 10.70
N LEU A 127 20.52 14.98 10.38
CA LEU A 127 20.96 14.09 9.31
C LEU A 127 20.80 12.60 9.66
N THR A 128 21.00 12.22 10.92
CA THR A 128 20.96 10.82 11.37
C THR A 128 19.62 10.17 11.04
N ARG A 129 18.50 10.88 11.17
CA ARG A 129 17.18 10.31 10.87
C ARG A 129 17.08 9.85 9.41
N THR A 130 17.52 10.68 8.48
CA THR A 130 17.46 10.37 7.04
C THR A 130 18.46 9.30 6.65
N MET A 131 19.70 9.43 7.17
CA MET A 131 20.75 8.45 6.89
C MET A 131 20.47 7.09 7.51
N ASP A 132 19.93 7.05 8.71
CA ASP A 132 19.57 5.82 9.41
C ASP A 132 18.51 5.03 8.65
N HIS A 133 17.51 5.74 8.11
CA HIS A 133 16.50 5.14 7.25
C HIS A 133 17.13 4.59 5.96
N ALA A 134 18.00 5.35 5.31
CA ALA A 134 18.68 4.90 4.09
C ALA A 134 19.63 3.71 4.35
N ILE A 135 20.39 3.74 5.46
CA ILE A 135 21.26 2.64 5.86
C ILE A 135 20.44 1.38 6.16
N MET A 136 19.30 1.52 6.87
CA MET A 136 18.42 0.39 7.14
C MET A 136 17.83 -0.20 5.86
N GLN A 137 17.44 0.65 4.91
CA GLN A 137 17.00 0.18 3.59
C GLN A 137 18.11 -0.57 2.85
N ASN A 138 19.32 -0.03 2.83
CA ASN A 138 20.46 -0.67 2.19
C ASN A 138 20.84 -2.00 2.85
N ASN A 139 20.77 -2.06 4.19
CA ASN A 139 21.06 -3.29 4.93
C ASN A 139 19.94 -4.33 4.82
N ALA A 140 18.69 -3.87 4.65
CA ALA A 140 17.55 -4.75 4.48
C ALA A 140 17.49 -5.38 3.08
N CYS A 141 17.97 -4.64 2.09
CA CYS A 141 17.95 -5.06 0.70
C CYS A 141 19.35 -4.88 0.11
N ASN A 142 20.01 -5.97 -0.25
CA ASN A 142 21.26 -5.88 -0.97
C ASN A 142 20.97 -5.45 -2.42
N ILE A 143 21.13 -4.17 -2.73
CA ILE A 143 20.88 -3.62 -4.06
C ILE A 143 21.83 -4.16 -5.13
N TYR A 144 22.98 -4.71 -4.71
CA TYR A 144 23.95 -5.34 -5.61
C TYR A 144 23.72 -6.84 -5.77
N GLN A 145 22.83 -7.42 -4.99
CA GLN A 145 22.47 -8.82 -5.15
C GLN A 145 21.62 -8.98 -6.40
N ASN A 146 22.13 -9.76 -7.32
CA ASN A 146 21.37 -10.14 -8.50
C ASN A 146 20.29 -11.14 -8.07
N TYR A 147 19.03 -10.72 -8.04
CA TYR A 147 17.92 -11.55 -7.56
C TYR A 147 17.69 -12.82 -8.35
N PHE A 148 18.24 -12.85 -9.56
CA PHE A 148 18.05 -13.90 -10.54
C PHE A 148 19.35 -14.56 -10.94
N GLU A 149 20.41 -14.46 -10.11
CA GLU A 149 21.74 -14.99 -10.41
C GLU A 149 21.70 -16.51 -10.55
N ASP A 150 20.84 -17.18 -9.77
CA ASP A 150 20.63 -18.63 -9.80
C ASP A 150 19.56 -19.09 -10.80
N ILE A 151 18.87 -18.15 -11.44
CA ILE A 151 17.86 -18.48 -12.44
C ILE A 151 18.51 -18.42 -13.81
N GLU A 152 18.64 -19.57 -14.45
CA GLU A 152 18.90 -19.61 -15.87
C GLU A 152 17.84 -18.77 -16.57
N GLN A 153 18.24 -17.63 -17.11
CA GLN A 153 17.37 -16.82 -17.96
C GLN A 153 17.07 -17.67 -19.19
N HIS A 154 15.95 -18.37 -19.14
CA HIS A 154 15.41 -18.91 -20.37
C HIS A 154 15.13 -17.72 -21.27
N GLU A 155 15.87 -17.62 -22.36
CA GLU A 155 15.55 -16.67 -23.42
C GLU A 155 14.08 -16.90 -23.77
N LEU A 156 13.24 -15.93 -23.44
CA LEU A 156 11.84 -15.96 -23.81
C LEU A 156 11.78 -15.79 -25.33
N ILE A 157 11.85 -16.91 -26.03
CA ILE A 157 11.83 -16.98 -27.50
C ILE A 157 10.50 -16.42 -28.02
N GLU A 158 9.45 -16.50 -27.21
CA GLU A 158 8.13 -16.01 -27.56
C GLU A 158 7.73 -14.82 -26.68
N GLN A 159 7.17 -13.81 -27.34
CA GLN A 159 6.59 -12.66 -26.62
C GLN A 159 5.35 -13.10 -25.83
N PHE A 160 5.13 -12.44 -24.69
CA PHE A 160 3.89 -12.61 -23.94
C PHE A 160 2.70 -12.14 -24.78
N THR A 161 1.85 -13.07 -25.16
CA THR A 161 0.67 -12.79 -25.99
C THR A 161 -0.58 -13.32 -25.33
N SER A 162 -1.70 -12.78 -25.75
CA SER A 162 -3.01 -13.26 -25.36
C SER A 162 -3.95 -13.19 -26.55
N LYS A 163 -4.89 -14.12 -26.61
CA LYS A 163 -5.88 -14.23 -27.67
C LYS A 163 -7.26 -14.28 -27.05
N THR A 164 -8.19 -13.47 -27.53
CA THR A 164 -9.61 -13.62 -27.19
C THR A 164 -10.17 -14.80 -27.95
N VAL A 165 -10.66 -15.80 -27.22
CA VAL A 165 -11.21 -17.04 -27.79
C VAL A 165 -12.66 -16.83 -28.12
N HIS A 166 -13.47 -16.44 -27.15
CA HIS A 166 -14.91 -16.25 -27.27
C HIS A 166 -15.38 -15.01 -26.51
N VAL A 167 -16.54 -14.50 -26.92
CA VAL A 167 -17.25 -13.42 -26.24
C VAL A 167 -18.68 -13.85 -26.03
N TYR A 168 -19.05 -14.06 -24.78
CA TYR A 168 -20.41 -14.38 -24.37
C TYR A 168 -21.17 -13.08 -24.12
N LYS A 169 -22.37 -12.96 -24.65
CA LYS A 169 -23.18 -11.74 -24.52
C LYS A 169 -24.50 -12.05 -23.85
N ASP A 170 -24.93 -11.13 -23.01
CA ASP A 170 -26.29 -11.16 -22.47
C ASP A 170 -27.28 -10.95 -23.64
N TYR A 171 -28.34 -11.76 -23.70
CA TYR A 171 -29.34 -11.71 -24.75
C TYR A 171 -30.38 -10.61 -24.59
N LEU A 172 -30.35 -9.95 -23.44
CA LEU A 172 -31.30 -8.89 -23.14
C LEU A 172 -30.93 -7.59 -23.84
N GLU A 173 -31.93 -6.83 -24.25
CA GLU A 173 -31.75 -5.50 -24.83
C GLU A 173 -31.15 -4.54 -23.79
N GLU A 174 -31.55 -4.69 -22.54
CA GLU A 174 -30.99 -3.94 -21.44
C GLU A 174 -29.63 -4.54 -21.01
N LYS A 175 -28.60 -3.72 -21.08
CA LYS A 175 -27.25 -4.12 -20.65
C LYS A 175 -27.18 -4.20 -19.14
N ARG A 176 -26.76 -5.34 -18.61
CA ARG A 176 -26.57 -5.60 -17.19
C ARG A 176 -25.10 -5.92 -16.93
N SER A 177 -24.55 -5.40 -15.86
CA SER A 177 -23.16 -5.65 -15.51
C SER A 177 -22.93 -7.09 -15.09
N CYS A 178 -21.89 -7.74 -15.64
CA CYS A 178 -21.43 -9.04 -15.18
C CYS A 178 -20.55 -8.85 -13.94
N THR A 179 -21.12 -9.03 -12.76
CA THR A 179 -20.47 -8.71 -11.49
C THR A 179 -19.63 -9.84 -10.92
N TYR A 180 -19.95 -11.06 -11.29
CA TYR A 180 -19.24 -12.23 -10.77
C TYR A 180 -19.22 -13.37 -11.78
N ILE A 181 -18.11 -14.09 -11.82
CA ILE A 181 -17.93 -15.29 -12.64
C ILE A 181 -17.37 -16.38 -11.71
N CYS A 182 -17.89 -17.58 -11.85
CA CYS A 182 -17.37 -18.75 -11.13
C CYS A 182 -17.21 -19.92 -12.09
N TRP A 183 -16.06 -20.58 -12.06
CA TRP A 183 -15.79 -21.79 -12.83
C TRP A 183 -16.33 -23.03 -12.10
N SER A 184 -16.88 -23.96 -12.87
CA SER A 184 -17.13 -25.30 -12.37
C SER A 184 -15.82 -26.02 -12.04
N ASP A 185 -15.85 -26.97 -11.13
CA ASP A 185 -14.67 -27.74 -10.75
C ASP A 185 -14.07 -28.54 -11.91
N GLU A 186 -14.93 -29.03 -12.79
CA GLU A 186 -14.53 -29.76 -14.01
C GLU A 186 -13.90 -28.85 -15.07
N GLY A 187 -14.14 -27.52 -14.98
CA GLY A 187 -13.59 -26.51 -15.88
C GLY A 187 -14.30 -26.36 -17.22
N ASN A 188 -15.28 -27.19 -17.55
CA ASN A 188 -15.99 -27.13 -18.84
C ASN A 188 -17.05 -26.02 -18.88
N HIS A 189 -17.56 -25.64 -17.72
CA HIS A 189 -18.65 -24.67 -17.58
C HIS A 189 -18.26 -23.56 -16.62
N PHE A 190 -18.88 -22.41 -16.79
CA PHE A 190 -18.80 -21.32 -15.82
C PHE A 190 -20.15 -20.64 -15.66
N ALA A 191 -20.42 -20.16 -14.46
CA ALA A 191 -21.60 -19.38 -14.14
C ALA A 191 -21.28 -17.89 -14.12
N SER A 192 -22.23 -17.08 -14.55
CA SER A 192 -22.13 -15.63 -14.53
C SER A 192 -23.31 -14.98 -13.82
N ALA A 193 -23.02 -14.11 -12.87
CA ALA A 193 -24.01 -13.28 -12.21
C ALA A 193 -24.14 -11.94 -12.95
N HIS A 194 -25.36 -11.61 -13.32
CA HIS A 194 -25.68 -10.36 -13.98
C HIS A 194 -26.58 -9.53 -13.10
N CYS A 195 -26.18 -8.30 -12.82
CA CYS A 195 -27.00 -7.37 -12.08
C CYS A 195 -26.92 -5.95 -12.65
N ASN A 196 -27.86 -5.13 -12.32
CA ASN A 196 -27.86 -3.72 -12.67
C ASN A 196 -27.44 -2.88 -11.46
N ILE A 197 -26.21 -2.38 -11.49
CA ILE A 197 -25.63 -1.57 -10.42
C ILE A 197 -26.37 -0.21 -10.29
N GLY A 198 -27.03 0.25 -11.35
CA GLY A 198 -27.70 1.58 -11.41
C GLY A 198 -29.13 1.65 -10.89
N GLN A 199 -29.61 0.73 -10.08
CA GLN A 199 -30.97 0.75 -9.47
C GLN A 199 -32.13 0.97 -10.48
N ARG A 200 -32.02 0.53 -11.71
CA ARG A 200 -33.13 0.61 -12.66
C ARG A 200 -34.20 -0.42 -12.29
N ARG A 201 -35.43 0.04 -12.04
CA ARG A 201 -36.58 -0.82 -11.76
C ARG A 201 -37.02 -1.53 -13.04
N GLY A 202 -37.36 -2.82 -12.96
CA GLY A 202 -37.98 -3.56 -14.04
C GLY A 202 -37.04 -4.41 -14.89
N THR A 203 -35.78 -4.59 -14.49
CA THR A 203 -34.84 -5.47 -15.17
C THR A 203 -35.05 -6.93 -14.80
N THR A 204 -34.84 -7.81 -15.76
CA THR A 204 -34.80 -9.25 -15.53
C THR A 204 -33.63 -9.61 -14.59
N THR A 205 -33.84 -10.66 -13.81
CA THR A 205 -32.87 -11.11 -12.81
C THR A 205 -32.02 -12.29 -13.26
N ASP A 206 -32.18 -12.73 -14.51
CA ASP A 206 -31.59 -13.95 -15.04
C ASP A 206 -30.07 -13.97 -14.91
N CYS A 207 -29.54 -15.11 -14.47
CA CYS A 207 -28.12 -15.45 -14.51
C CYS A 207 -27.90 -16.62 -15.48
N TYR A 208 -26.70 -16.85 -15.89
CA TYR A 208 -26.41 -17.84 -16.93
C TYR A 208 -25.30 -18.79 -16.51
N ILE A 209 -25.46 -20.04 -16.95
CA ILE A 209 -24.39 -21.05 -16.98
C ILE A 209 -23.98 -21.20 -18.44
N TRP A 210 -22.71 -21.04 -18.72
CA TRP A 210 -22.13 -21.10 -20.05
C TRP A 210 -21.25 -22.32 -20.21
N ASP A 211 -21.29 -22.88 -21.41
CA ASP A 211 -20.36 -23.88 -21.86
C ASP A 211 -19.22 -23.21 -22.68
N ILE A 212 -18.00 -23.72 -22.53
CA ILE A 212 -16.85 -23.17 -23.26
C ILE A 212 -16.98 -23.43 -24.76
N GLU A 213 -17.50 -24.61 -25.14
CA GLU A 213 -17.59 -25.00 -26.54
C GLU A 213 -18.74 -24.29 -27.28
N HIS A 214 -19.78 -23.90 -26.57
CA HIS A 214 -21.00 -23.32 -27.15
C HIS A 214 -21.24 -21.87 -26.66
N PRO A 215 -20.49 -20.88 -27.20
CA PRO A 215 -20.58 -19.49 -26.69
C PRO A 215 -21.88 -18.77 -27.10
N ASN A 216 -22.59 -19.27 -28.11
CA ASN A 216 -23.74 -18.58 -28.69
C ASN A 216 -25.04 -18.74 -27.89
N SER A 217 -25.12 -19.73 -27.03
CA SER A 217 -26.29 -19.96 -26.17
C SER A 217 -25.87 -20.42 -24.80
N PRO A 218 -26.51 -19.90 -23.72
CA PRO A 218 -26.25 -20.41 -22.39
C PRO A 218 -26.73 -21.86 -22.28
N LEU A 219 -25.96 -22.66 -21.56
CA LEU A 219 -26.33 -24.04 -21.26
C LEU A 219 -27.63 -24.09 -20.44
N GLN A 220 -27.69 -23.22 -19.43
CA GLN A 220 -28.83 -23.11 -18.54
C GLN A 220 -29.04 -21.66 -18.11
N LYS A 221 -30.32 -21.25 -17.99
CA LYS A 221 -30.71 -19.99 -17.38
C LYS A 221 -31.12 -20.22 -15.93
N LEU A 222 -30.66 -19.36 -15.05
CA LEU A 222 -31.04 -19.36 -13.65
C LEU A 222 -31.99 -18.18 -13.42
N PHE A 223 -33.08 -18.42 -12.69
CA PHE A 223 -34.15 -17.47 -12.42
C PHE A 223 -34.19 -17.12 -10.93
N PRO A 224 -33.26 -16.29 -10.42
CA PRO A 224 -33.30 -15.86 -9.04
C PRO A 224 -34.48 -14.93 -8.77
N PRO A 225 -35.04 -14.93 -7.54
CA PRO A 225 -36.16 -14.05 -7.18
C PRO A 225 -35.77 -12.56 -7.16
N TYR A 226 -34.49 -12.26 -6.95
CA TYR A 226 -33.91 -10.92 -6.96
C TYR A 226 -32.60 -10.92 -7.71
N GLN A 227 -32.08 -9.75 -8.06
CA GLN A 227 -30.78 -9.61 -8.71
C GLN A 227 -29.70 -10.28 -7.89
N THR A 228 -28.77 -10.97 -8.55
CA THR A 228 -27.71 -11.73 -7.94
C THR A 228 -26.39 -11.00 -8.07
N ARG A 229 -25.68 -10.82 -6.96
CA ARG A 229 -24.36 -10.14 -6.94
C ARG A 229 -23.21 -11.12 -7.14
N CYS A 230 -23.29 -12.31 -6.54
CA CYS A 230 -22.27 -13.34 -6.56
C CYS A 230 -22.89 -14.72 -6.72
N LEU A 231 -22.16 -15.61 -7.37
CA LEU A 231 -22.51 -17.03 -7.57
C LEU A 231 -21.25 -17.85 -7.29
N GLU A 232 -21.42 -18.97 -6.60
CA GLU A 232 -20.29 -19.86 -6.28
C GLU A 232 -20.71 -21.32 -6.40
N TYR A 233 -19.93 -22.11 -7.16
CA TYR A 233 -20.10 -23.55 -7.22
C TYR A 233 -19.60 -24.21 -5.95
N ASN A 234 -20.27 -25.28 -5.53
CA ASN A 234 -19.73 -26.13 -4.49
C ASN A 234 -18.54 -26.92 -5.06
N PHE A 235 -17.36 -26.75 -4.45
CA PHE A 235 -16.13 -27.37 -4.96
C PHE A 235 -16.09 -28.90 -4.84
N LYS A 236 -16.97 -29.51 -4.04
CA LYS A 236 -17.08 -30.97 -3.92
C LYS A 236 -18.26 -31.55 -4.67
N ASP A 237 -19.33 -30.80 -4.75
CA ASP A 237 -20.52 -31.20 -5.51
C ASP A 237 -20.82 -30.12 -6.55
N PRO A 238 -20.27 -30.26 -7.78
CA PRO A 238 -20.42 -29.25 -8.83
C PRO A 238 -21.88 -29.08 -9.29
N THR A 239 -22.79 -29.93 -8.82
CA THR A 239 -24.22 -29.80 -9.13
C THR A 239 -24.92 -28.75 -8.29
N GLN A 240 -24.33 -28.36 -7.16
CA GLN A 240 -24.86 -27.37 -6.25
C GLN A 240 -24.20 -26.01 -6.44
N MET A 241 -25.00 -24.97 -6.39
CA MET A 241 -24.56 -23.60 -6.50
C MET A 241 -25.25 -22.72 -5.46
N ALA A 242 -24.50 -21.79 -4.87
CA ALA A 242 -25.04 -20.79 -3.97
C ALA A 242 -24.87 -19.39 -4.56
N GLY A 243 -25.88 -18.53 -4.38
CA GLY A 243 -25.82 -17.17 -4.87
C GLY A 243 -26.32 -16.15 -3.85
N GLY A 244 -25.61 -15.03 -3.78
CA GLY A 244 -25.98 -13.89 -2.94
C GLY A 244 -26.86 -12.90 -3.69
N LEU A 245 -27.99 -12.57 -3.08
CA LEU A 245 -29.02 -11.71 -3.68
C LEU A 245 -28.92 -10.27 -3.15
N PHE A 246 -29.46 -9.34 -3.91
CA PHE A 246 -29.63 -7.94 -3.48
C PHE A 246 -30.63 -7.76 -2.36
N SER A 247 -31.52 -8.74 -2.15
CA SER A 247 -32.45 -8.74 -1.01
C SER A 247 -31.81 -9.03 0.34
N GLY A 248 -30.53 -9.40 0.37
CA GLY A 248 -29.83 -9.90 1.55
C GLY A 248 -29.98 -11.41 1.78
N GLN A 249 -30.72 -12.10 0.95
CA GLN A 249 -30.93 -13.55 1.03
C GLN A 249 -29.86 -14.28 0.21
N VAL A 250 -29.66 -15.56 0.57
CA VAL A 250 -28.86 -16.49 -0.23
C VAL A 250 -29.80 -17.51 -0.85
N ALA A 251 -29.63 -17.75 -2.14
CA ALA A 251 -30.37 -18.74 -2.89
C ALA A 251 -29.48 -19.92 -3.27
N ILE A 252 -30.04 -21.11 -3.21
CA ILE A 252 -29.36 -22.37 -3.55
C ILE A 252 -30.01 -22.98 -4.78
N TRP A 253 -29.19 -23.39 -5.73
CA TRP A 253 -29.62 -24.09 -6.95
C TRP A 253 -29.03 -25.50 -7.00
N ASP A 254 -29.80 -26.41 -7.56
CA ASP A 254 -29.31 -27.68 -8.10
C ASP A 254 -29.37 -27.57 -9.64
N ILE A 255 -28.22 -27.65 -10.27
CA ILE A 255 -28.10 -27.49 -11.73
C ILE A 255 -28.84 -28.57 -12.49
N ARG A 256 -29.01 -29.76 -11.89
CA ARG A 256 -29.75 -30.87 -12.49
C ARG A 256 -31.26 -30.63 -12.52
N ALA A 257 -31.73 -29.77 -11.64
CA ALA A 257 -33.13 -29.38 -11.55
C ALA A 257 -33.47 -28.24 -12.54
N SER A 258 -34.55 -27.55 -12.28
CA SER A 258 -34.91 -26.35 -13.04
C SER A 258 -33.98 -25.18 -12.72
N GLY A 259 -33.95 -24.14 -13.55
CA GLY A 259 -33.21 -22.91 -13.29
C GLY A 259 -33.74 -22.08 -12.08
N THR A 260 -34.84 -22.48 -11.47
CA THR A 260 -35.38 -21.86 -10.24
C THR A 260 -34.60 -22.33 -9.02
N PRO A 261 -34.36 -21.47 -8.02
CA PRO A 261 -33.68 -21.89 -6.80
C PRO A 261 -34.50 -22.95 -6.07
N VAL A 262 -33.80 -23.96 -5.54
CA VAL A 262 -34.41 -25.04 -4.75
C VAL A 262 -34.87 -24.50 -3.41
N GLU A 263 -34.02 -23.69 -2.79
CA GLU A 263 -34.28 -23.11 -1.48
C GLU A 263 -33.65 -21.71 -1.37
N THR A 264 -34.27 -20.84 -0.56
CA THR A 264 -33.75 -19.52 -0.24
C THR A 264 -33.80 -19.30 1.26
N THR A 265 -32.80 -18.62 1.79
CA THR A 265 -32.77 -18.29 3.22
C THR A 265 -33.94 -17.40 3.61
N GLN A 266 -34.42 -17.55 4.84
CA GLN A 266 -35.52 -16.69 5.33
C GLN A 266 -35.06 -15.26 5.46
N ARG A 267 -35.91 -14.30 5.04
CA ARG A 267 -35.57 -12.89 5.00
C ARG A 267 -35.28 -12.30 6.39
N GLU A 268 -35.97 -12.77 7.41
CA GLU A 268 -35.82 -12.27 8.77
C GLU A 268 -34.49 -12.65 9.41
N ALA A 269 -33.97 -13.84 9.07
CA ALA A 269 -32.71 -14.37 9.57
C ALA A 269 -31.51 -14.02 8.69
N SER A 270 -31.78 -13.50 7.49
CA SER A 270 -30.76 -13.16 6.50
C SER A 270 -30.14 -11.78 6.73
N HIS A 271 -29.29 -11.38 5.79
CA HIS A 271 -28.70 -10.06 5.80
C HIS A 271 -29.72 -8.96 5.51
N ASN A 272 -29.42 -7.76 6.01
CA ASN A 272 -30.26 -6.59 5.80
C ASN A 272 -29.97 -5.87 4.48
N ASP A 273 -28.82 -6.14 3.89
CA ASP A 273 -28.33 -5.48 2.67
C ASP A 273 -27.73 -6.51 1.70
N VAL A 274 -27.20 -6.05 0.60
CA VAL A 274 -26.69 -6.86 -0.51
C VAL A 274 -25.63 -7.87 -0.05
N VAL A 275 -25.79 -9.13 -0.43
CA VAL A 275 -24.78 -10.17 -0.22
C VAL A 275 -23.70 -10.04 -1.29
N THR A 276 -22.51 -9.63 -0.88
CA THR A 276 -21.39 -9.38 -1.78
C THR A 276 -20.60 -10.64 -2.12
N ARG A 277 -20.51 -11.57 -1.17
CA ARG A 277 -19.73 -12.81 -1.31
C ARG A 277 -20.45 -13.99 -0.65
N VAL A 278 -20.38 -15.11 -1.33
CA VAL A 278 -20.76 -16.43 -0.79
C VAL A 278 -19.58 -17.36 -1.04
N LEU A 279 -19.17 -18.12 -0.04
CA LEU A 279 -18.04 -19.06 -0.13
C LEU A 279 -18.40 -20.36 0.56
N TRP A 280 -18.15 -21.47 -0.11
CA TRP A 280 -18.29 -22.80 0.48
C TRP A 280 -17.12 -23.11 1.41
N THR A 281 -17.41 -23.67 2.58
CA THR A 281 -16.36 -24.04 3.53
C THR A 281 -15.87 -25.46 3.27
N SER A 282 -14.57 -25.69 3.41
CA SER A 282 -13.98 -27.03 3.29
C SER A 282 -14.25 -27.87 4.56
N SER A 283 -15.54 -28.03 4.92
CA SER A 283 -15.95 -28.94 5.99
C SER A 283 -15.98 -30.39 5.52
N LYS A 284 -15.98 -31.32 6.45
CA LYS A 284 -16.08 -32.74 6.10
C LYS A 284 -17.41 -33.10 5.43
N THR A 285 -18.47 -32.40 5.82
CA THR A 285 -19.84 -32.61 5.35
C THR A 285 -20.19 -31.86 4.08
N THR A 286 -19.40 -30.86 3.68
CA THR A 286 -19.60 -30.01 2.48
C THR A 286 -20.89 -29.19 2.40
N ASN A 287 -21.67 -29.21 3.46
CA ASN A 287 -22.98 -28.54 3.49
C ASN A 287 -22.93 -27.15 4.09
N GLU A 288 -21.74 -26.69 4.50
CA GLU A 288 -21.58 -25.41 5.14
C GLU A 288 -21.05 -24.36 4.16
N PHE A 289 -21.63 -23.19 4.20
CA PHE A 289 -21.16 -22.02 3.47
C PHE A 289 -21.24 -20.75 4.31
N LEU A 290 -20.52 -19.75 3.86
CA LEU A 290 -20.45 -18.45 4.48
C LEU A 290 -21.02 -17.41 3.52
N SER A 291 -21.76 -16.43 4.04
CA SER A 291 -22.18 -15.25 3.32
C SER A 291 -21.66 -13.98 3.99
N GLY A 292 -21.20 -13.04 3.19
CA GLY A 292 -20.79 -11.70 3.63
C GLY A 292 -21.61 -10.62 2.92
N SER A 293 -22.01 -9.58 3.63
CA SER A 293 -22.85 -8.51 3.11
C SER A 293 -22.32 -7.12 3.43
N THR A 294 -22.78 -6.15 2.68
CA THR A 294 -22.54 -4.72 2.92
C THR A 294 -23.08 -4.22 4.26
N ASP A 295 -23.96 -4.96 4.92
CA ASP A 295 -24.41 -4.69 6.29
C ASP A 295 -23.34 -4.91 7.37
N GLY A 296 -22.15 -5.43 6.99
CA GLY A 296 -21.04 -5.72 7.89
C GLY A 296 -21.19 -7.00 8.68
N ARG A 297 -22.13 -7.85 8.32
CA ARG A 297 -22.33 -9.16 8.93
C ARG A 297 -21.72 -10.25 8.07
N ILE A 298 -21.21 -11.27 8.74
CA ILE A 298 -20.80 -12.53 8.15
C ILE A 298 -21.62 -13.61 8.82
N LEU A 299 -22.35 -14.38 8.02
CA LEU A 299 -23.24 -15.42 8.49
C LEU A 299 -22.76 -16.79 7.98
N TRP A 300 -22.82 -17.82 8.83
CA TRP A 300 -22.53 -19.19 8.47
C TRP A 300 -23.82 -20.00 8.43
N TRP A 301 -23.99 -20.70 7.34
CA TRP A 301 -25.17 -21.47 7.02
C TRP A 301 -24.87 -22.94 6.89
N ASP A 302 -25.81 -23.78 7.29
CA ASP A 302 -25.85 -25.20 6.93
C ASP A 302 -26.95 -25.42 5.89
N LEU A 303 -26.60 -26.07 4.78
CA LEU A 303 -27.53 -26.38 3.69
C LEU A 303 -28.78 -27.14 4.15
N ARG A 304 -28.67 -27.90 5.24
CA ARG A 304 -29.77 -28.67 5.83
C ARG A 304 -30.80 -27.81 6.58
N ASN A 305 -30.40 -26.64 7.01
CA ASN A 305 -31.26 -25.71 7.72
C ASN A 305 -30.91 -24.27 7.32
N LEU A 306 -31.64 -23.73 6.37
CA LEU A 306 -31.48 -22.37 5.88
C LEU A 306 -32.40 -21.36 6.60
N ASN A 307 -33.14 -21.80 7.64
CA ASN A 307 -34.02 -20.93 8.38
C ASN A 307 -33.25 -19.95 9.27
N GLU A 308 -32.18 -20.41 9.91
CA GLU A 308 -31.35 -19.59 10.79
C GLU A 308 -29.87 -19.87 10.58
N PRO A 309 -29.00 -18.83 10.60
CA PRO A 309 -27.56 -19.03 10.56
C PRO A 309 -27.08 -19.65 11.88
N TYR A 310 -26.21 -20.65 11.80
CA TYR A 310 -25.71 -21.32 13.01
C TYR A 310 -24.58 -20.56 13.71
N ASP A 311 -23.90 -19.63 13.01
CA ASP A 311 -22.90 -18.73 13.60
C ASP A 311 -22.90 -17.39 12.86
N TYR A 312 -22.47 -16.33 13.54
CA TYR A 312 -22.38 -15.01 12.97
C TYR A 312 -21.20 -14.21 13.50
N LEU A 313 -20.77 -13.22 12.73
CA LEU A 313 -19.77 -12.24 13.14
C LEU A 313 -20.16 -10.87 12.59
N ASN A 314 -20.18 -9.86 13.45
CA ASN A 314 -20.35 -8.47 13.08
C ASN A 314 -18.97 -7.82 12.99
N LEU A 315 -18.68 -7.15 11.88
CA LEU A 315 -17.41 -6.45 11.66
C LEU A 315 -17.50 -5.04 12.24
N ALA A 316 -17.38 -4.95 13.54
CA ALA A 316 -17.31 -3.68 14.26
C ALA A 316 -15.94 -3.50 14.91
N PRO A 317 -15.55 -2.27 15.27
CA PRO A 317 -14.35 -2.05 16.09
C PRO A 317 -14.43 -2.86 17.40
N LYS A 318 -13.29 -3.34 17.90
CA LYS A 318 -13.23 -4.19 19.10
C LYS A 318 -13.91 -3.57 20.33
N ASP A 319 -13.88 -2.26 20.42
CA ASP A 319 -14.45 -1.50 21.54
C ASP A 319 -15.98 -1.50 21.56
N VAL A 320 -16.61 -1.77 20.41
CA VAL A 320 -18.07 -1.73 20.22
C VAL A 320 -18.68 -3.13 20.04
N GLN A 321 -17.87 -4.19 20.06
CA GLN A 321 -18.34 -5.56 19.84
C GLN A 321 -19.17 -6.10 21.01
N SER A 322 -20.45 -5.76 21.01
CA SER A 322 -21.49 -6.38 21.83
C SER A 322 -22.39 -7.26 20.96
N ARG A 323 -23.24 -8.08 21.58
CA ARG A 323 -24.22 -8.91 20.83
C ARG A 323 -25.20 -8.08 20.01
N ASP A 324 -25.51 -6.87 20.47
CA ASP A 324 -26.46 -5.94 19.85
C ASP A 324 -25.71 -4.72 19.28
N VAL A 325 -24.76 -4.98 18.35
CA VAL A 325 -24.08 -3.90 17.66
C VAL A 325 -25.06 -3.25 16.69
N ASP A 326 -25.25 -1.94 16.82
CA ASP A 326 -26.01 -1.17 15.84
C ASP A 326 -25.37 -1.35 14.45
N PRO A 327 -26.13 -1.74 13.42
CA PRO A 327 -25.63 -1.90 12.05
C PRO A 327 -24.87 -0.68 11.54
N ARG A 328 -25.12 0.49 12.06
CA ARG A 328 -24.45 1.75 11.70
C ARG A 328 -22.96 1.77 12.06
N HIS A 329 -22.52 0.93 12.98
CA HIS A 329 -21.12 0.82 13.40
C HIS A 329 -20.38 -0.35 12.74
N CYS A 330 -21.06 -1.12 11.91
CA CYS A 330 -20.46 -2.24 11.18
C CYS A 330 -19.87 -1.77 9.85
N PHE A 331 -18.78 -2.43 9.44
CA PHE A 331 -18.10 -2.13 8.19
C PHE A 331 -18.50 -3.14 7.11
N GLY A 332 -19.06 -2.67 6.01
CA GLY A 332 -19.53 -3.50 4.91
C GLY A 332 -18.44 -4.44 4.38
N VAL A 333 -18.82 -5.66 4.06
CA VAL A 333 -17.95 -6.70 3.51
C VAL A 333 -17.84 -6.50 2.00
N GLY A 334 -16.63 -6.25 1.48
CA GLY A 334 -16.36 -6.21 0.04
C GLY A 334 -15.84 -7.53 -0.52
N ALA A 335 -14.94 -8.18 0.22
CA ALA A 335 -14.32 -9.44 -0.20
C ALA A 335 -14.07 -10.35 1.01
N VAL A 336 -14.16 -11.66 0.80
CA VAL A 336 -13.84 -12.67 1.81
C VAL A 336 -13.05 -13.79 1.15
N GLU A 337 -12.06 -14.32 1.88
CA GLU A 337 -11.25 -15.44 1.43
C GLU A 337 -10.89 -16.35 2.59
N PHE A 338 -10.99 -17.66 2.39
CA PHE A 338 -10.58 -18.67 3.37
C PHE A 338 -9.11 -19.05 3.26
N GLU A 339 -8.54 -19.52 4.36
CA GLU A 339 -7.28 -20.23 4.34
C GLU A 339 -7.52 -21.70 3.95
N PRO A 340 -7.01 -22.17 2.80
CA PRO A 340 -7.32 -23.54 2.33
C PRO A 340 -6.90 -24.65 3.29
N THR A 341 -5.81 -24.42 4.05
CA THR A 341 -5.29 -25.42 5.02
C THR A 341 -6.01 -25.40 6.37
N MET A 342 -6.58 -24.25 6.73
CA MET A 342 -7.28 -24.03 7.99
C MET A 342 -8.63 -23.36 7.75
N PRO A 343 -9.70 -24.12 7.51
CA PRO A 343 -11.01 -23.54 7.17
C PRO A 343 -11.62 -22.66 8.27
N ASN A 344 -11.02 -22.68 9.46
CA ASN A 344 -11.40 -21.81 10.57
C ASN A 344 -10.84 -20.39 10.47
N LYS A 345 -9.83 -20.17 9.63
CA LYS A 345 -9.25 -18.85 9.41
C LYS A 345 -9.72 -18.28 8.08
N TYR A 346 -10.06 -17.02 8.09
CA TYR A 346 -10.47 -16.28 6.90
C TYR A 346 -10.06 -14.82 7.00
N THR A 347 -9.92 -14.21 5.84
CA THR A 347 -9.55 -12.80 5.69
C THR A 347 -10.70 -12.06 5.04
N VAL A 348 -11.04 -10.91 5.59
CA VAL A 348 -12.16 -10.09 5.12
C VAL A 348 -11.64 -8.71 4.72
N GLY A 349 -11.94 -8.30 3.51
CA GLY A 349 -11.75 -6.92 3.05
C GLY A 349 -13.04 -6.14 3.17
N THR A 350 -12.97 -4.94 3.72
CA THR A 350 -14.14 -4.10 3.95
C THR A 350 -14.21 -2.92 2.98
N GLU A 351 -15.38 -2.32 2.88
CA GLU A 351 -15.60 -1.11 2.07
C GLU A 351 -14.85 0.11 2.59
N ASN A 352 -14.46 0.11 3.86
CA ASN A 352 -13.66 1.19 4.46
C ASN A 352 -12.14 0.99 4.29
N GLY A 353 -11.71 0.04 3.47
CA GLY A 353 -10.30 -0.22 3.22
C GLY A 353 -9.57 -0.98 4.32
N MET A 354 -10.29 -1.52 5.29
CA MET A 354 -9.72 -2.33 6.36
C MET A 354 -9.71 -3.81 5.98
N ILE A 355 -8.63 -4.50 6.33
CA ILE A 355 -8.56 -5.96 6.26
C ILE A 355 -8.65 -6.52 7.66
N TYR A 356 -9.58 -7.45 7.85
CA TYR A 356 -9.75 -8.21 9.08
C TYR A 356 -9.24 -9.63 8.88
N SER A 357 -8.31 -10.05 9.74
CA SER A 357 -7.93 -11.45 9.85
C SER A 357 -8.75 -12.08 10.97
N CYS A 358 -9.60 -13.01 10.63
CA CYS A 358 -10.58 -13.60 11.53
C CYS A 358 -10.32 -15.10 11.74
N SER A 359 -10.73 -15.60 12.91
CA SER A 359 -10.68 -17.01 13.22
C SER A 359 -11.96 -17.46 13.93
N ARG A 360 -12.57 -18.52 13.39
CA ARG A 360 -13.78 -19.14 13.94
C ARG A 360 -13.56 -19.95 15.21
N LYS A 361 -12.30 -20.20 15.60
CA LYS A 361 -11.92 -20.98 16.78
C LYS A 361 -12.46 -20.44 18.09
N TYR A 362 -12.65 -19.13 18.15
CA TYR A 362 -13.02 -18.41 19.36
C TYR A 362 -14.55 -18.28 19.50
N LYS A 363 -15.03 -18.33 20.73
CA LYS A 363 -16.49 -18.21 21.01
C LYS A 363 -16.98 -16.78 21.06
N THR A 364 -16.14 -15.87 21.57
CA THR A 364 -16.52 -14.45 21.69
C THR A 364 -16.31 -13.73 20.37
N PRO A 365 -17.25 -12.87 19.91
CA PRO A 365 -17.10 -12.12 18.67
C PRO A 365 -15.84 -11.27 18.62
N ALA A 366 -15.46 -10.67 19.75
CA ALA A 366 -14.26 -9.84 19.86
C ALA A 366 -12.97 -10.62 19.60
N ASP A 367 -12.87 -11.86 20.10
CA ASP A 367 -11.70 -12.70 19.93
C ASP A 367 -11.64 -13.33 18.53
N LYS A 368 -12.79 -13.47 17.85
CA LYS A 368 -12.81 -13.94 16.46
C LYS A 368 -11.99 -13.03 15.53
N ILE A 369 -11.90 -11.73 15.82
CA ILE A 369 -11.06 -10.79 15.08
C ILE A 369 -9.65 -10.78 15.67
N GLN A 370 -8.69 -11.40 14.99
CA GLN A 370 -7.31 -11.52 15.44
C GLN A 370 -6.47 -10.27 15.13
N ALA A 371 -6.63 -9.72 13.93
CA ALA A 371 -5.91 -8.54 13.48
C ALA A 371 -6.78 -7.66 12.60
N THR A 372 -6.52 -6.36 12.68
CA THR A 372 -7.14 -5.33 11.87
C THR A 372 -6.03 -4.55 11.19
N ILE A 373 -6.08 -4.43 9.88
CA ILE A 373 -5.04 -3.82 9.05
C ILE A 373 -5.69 -2.71 8.22
N CYS A 374 -5.15 -1.50 8.29
CA CYS A 374 -5.55 -0.42 7.40
C CYS A 374 -4.81 -0.61 6.07
N ALA A 375 -5.48 -1.20 5.08
CA ALA A 375 -4.85 -1.59 3.84
C ALA A 375 -5.00 -0.52 2.75
N HIS A 376 -6.18 0.02 2.59
CA HIS A 376 -6.55 0.98 1.54
C HIS A 376 -7.31 2.15 2.12
N THR A 377 -7.41 3.24 1.37
CA THR A 377 -8.21 4.42 1.75
C THR A 377 -9.65 4.32 1.32
N GLY A 378 -9.94 3.48 0.34
CA GLY A 378 -11.28 3.20 -0.17
C GLY A 378 -11.62 1.71 -0.13
N PRO A 379 -12.72 1.30 -0.77
CA PRO A 379 -13.26 -0.05 -0.68
C PRO A 379 -12.30 -1.10 -1.25
N ILE A 380 -12.27 -2.26 -0.59
CA ILE A 380 -11.53 -3.43 -1.04
C ILE A 380 -12.49 -4.31 -1.84
N TYR A 381 -12.19 -4.49 -3.11
CA TYR A 381 -13.02 -5.26 -4.03
C TYR A 381 -12.64 -6.74 -4.11
N SER A 382 -11.34 -7.04 -3.92
CA SER A 382 -10.85 -8.41 -3.99
C SER A 382 -9.77 -8.65 -2.94
N VAL A 383 -9.86 -9.80 -2.28
CA VAL A 383 -8.83 -10.37 -1.44
C VAL A 383 -8.69 -11.82 -1.88
N GLU A 384 -7.49 -12.23 -2.30
CA GLU A 384 -7.23 -13.57 -2.83
C GLU A 384 -5.89 -14.09 -2.33
N ARG A 385 -5.85 -15.32 -1.87
CA ARG A 385 -4.63 -15.97 -1.39
C ARG A 385 -3.83 -16.54 -2.54
N ASN A 386 -2.51 -16.55 -2.38
CA ASN A 386 -1.66 -17.24 -3.33
C ASN A 386 -1.85 -18.76 -3.19
N PRO A 387 -2.11 -19.48 -4.29
CA PRO A 387 -2.39 -20.93 -4.24
C PRO A 387 -1.23 -21.76 -3.67
N LEU A 388 0.02 -21.36 -3.94
CA LEU A 388 1.21 -22.09 -3.45
C LEU A 388 1.76 -21.52 -2.15
N PHE A 389 1.69 -20.21 -1.95
CA PHE A 389 2.16 -19.51 -0.75
C PHE A 389 0.97 -19.00 0.06
N ILE A 390 0.29 -19.91 0.73
CA ILE A 390 -0.98 -19.66 1.44
C ILE A 390 -0.93 -18.50 2.44
N LYS A 391 0.24 -18.24 3.05
CA LYS A 391 0.44 -17.12 3.97
C LYS A 391 0.40 -15.75 3.28
N ASN A 392 0.58 -15.74 1.96
CA ASN A 392 0.60 -14.51 1.19
C ASN A 392 -0.74 -14.33 0.47
N TYR A 393 -1.25 -13.12 0.51
CA TYR A 393 -2.49 -12.76 -0.16
C TYR A 393 -2.38 -11.38 -0.79
N ILE A 394 -3.18 -11.13 -1.81
CA ILE A 394 -3.34 -9.82 -2.42
C ILE A 394 -4.60 -9.14 -1.91
N SER A 395 -4.56 -7.82 -1.87
CA SER A 395 -5.74 -6.97 -1.76
C SER A 395 -5.76 -5.99 -2.91
N VAL A 396 -6.93 -5.85 -3.51
CA VAL A 396 -7.19 -4.89 -4.58
C VAL A 396 -8.21 -3.89 -4.11
N GLY A 397 -7.82 -2.65 -4.12
CA GLY A 397 -8.67 -1.55 -3.72
C GLY A 397 -8.08 -0.23 -4.22
N ASP A 398 -8.88 0.81 -4.23
CA ASP A 398 -8.46 2.13 -4.68
C ASP A 398 -7.83 2.10 -6.09
N TRP A 399 -6.58 2.53 -6.17
CA TRP A 399 -5.76 2.57 -7.39
C TRP A 399 -4.52 1.68 -7.29
N GLN A 400 -4.44 0.82 -6.26
CA GLN A 400 -3.28 -0.02 -5.99
C GLN A 400 -3.66 -1.46 -5.68
N THR A 401 -2.76 -2.37 -6.04
CA THR A 401 -2.78 -3.74 -5.55
C THR A 401 -1.63 -3.92 -4.57
N LYS A 402 -1.91 -4.53 -3.44
CA LYS A 402 -0.94 -4.75 -2.37
C LYS A 402 -0.82 -6.23 -2.06
N ILE A 403 0.41 -6.70 -1.88
CA ILE A 403 0.72 -8.07 -1.47
C ILE A 403 1.07 -8.07 0.01
N TRP A 404 0.41 -8.92 0.76
CA TRP A 404 0.52 -9.05 2.20
C TRP A 404 1.04 -10.42 2.60
N THR A 405 1.57 -10.50 3.82
CA THR A 405 1.85 -11.76 4.48
C THR A 405 1.23 -11.77 5.88
N GLU A 406 0.80 -12.93 6.35
CA GLU A 406 0.29 -13.09 7.71
C GLU A 406 1.34 -12.81 8.79
N ASP A 407 2.63 -12.93 8.42
CA ASP A 407 3.76 -12.72 9.34
C ASP A 407 4.07 -11.22 9.58
N CYS A 408 3.69 -10.32 8.66
CA CYS A 408 3.81 -8.86 8.78
C CYS A 408 2.42 -8.24 8.61
N LYS A 409 1.84 -7.78 9.72
CA LYS A 409 0.44 -7.30 9.75
C LYS A 409 0.30 -5.80 9.56
N ASP A 410 1.35 -5.05 9.85
CA ASP A 410 1.26 -3.59 9.89
C ASP A 410 1.36 -2.96 8.48
N ASN A 411 2.14 -3.57 7.58
CA ASN A 411 2.39 -3.02 6.25
C ASN A 411 2.42 -4.10 5.16
N PRO A 412 2.08 -3.73 3.90
CA PRO A 412 2.23 -4.63 2.76
C PRO A 412 3.70 -4.90 2.46
N ILE A 413 4.00 -6.08 1.91
CA ILE A 413 5.36 -6.45 1.49
C ILE A 413 5.70 -5.79 0.16
N VAL A 414 4.80 -5.90 -0.80
CA VAL A 414 4.94 -5.36 -2.16
C VAL A 414 3.64 -4.66 -2.55
N TRP A 415 3.74 -3.58 -3.30
CA TRP A 415 2.59 -2.88 -3.85
C TRP A 415 2.90 -2.35 -5.25
N THR A 416 1.87 -2.24 -6.06
CA THR A 416 1.97 -1.64 -7.40
C THR A 416 2.06 -0.12 -7.32
N LYS A 417 2.60 0.50 -8.36
CA LYS A 417 2.46 1.95 -8.53
C LYS A 417 0.98 2.33 -8.61
N GLU A 418 0.66 3.55 -8.24
CA GLU A 418 -0.70 4.06 -8.36
C GLU A 418 -1.12 4.11 -9.83
N TYR A 419 -2.28 3.55 -10.08
CA TYR A 419 -2.91 3.63 -11.39
C TYR A 419 -3.70 4.94 -11.52
N ALA A 420 -3.81 5.46 -12.72
CA ALA A 420 -4.68 6.61 -12.99
C ALA A 420 -6.17 6.26 -12.93
N VAL A 421 -6.50 4.96 -13.00
CA VAL A 421 -7.86 4.42 -13.05
C VAL A 421 -8.06 3.44 -11.92
N GLN A 422 -9.25 3.41 -11.36
CA GLN A 422 -9.62 2.53 -10.26
C GLN A 422 -9.53 1.05 -10.67
N LEU A 423 -9.06 0.23 -9.73
CA LEU A 423 -8.98 -1.22 -9.86
C LEU A 423 -10.27 -1.85 -9.34
N THR A 424 -10.72 -2.91 -9.98
CA THR A 424 -12.01 -3.55 -9.66
C THR A 424 -11.88 -4.96 -9.11
N CYS A 425 -10.96 -5.75 -9.64
CA CYS A 425 -10.76 -7.14 -9.23
C CYS A 425 -9.31 -7.55 -9.45
N GLY A 426 -8.85 -8.53 -8.70
CA GLY A 426 -7.54 -9.15 -8.91
C GLY A 426 -7.52 -10.58 -8.40
N ILE A 427 -6.81 -11.44 -9.11
CA ILE A 427 -6.70 -12.87 -8.83
C ILE A 427 -5.29 -13.38 -9.13
N TRP A 428 -4.85 -14.37 -8.37
CA TRP A 428 -3.63 -15.11 -8.66
C TRP A 428 -3.85 -16.16 -9.75
N SER A 429 -2.81 -16.42 -10.54
CA SER A 429 -2.81 -17.60 -11.41
C SER A 429 -2.73 -18.88 -10.57
N PRO A 430 -3.55 -19.89 -10.86
CA PRO A 430 -3.49 -21.17 -10.16
C PRO A 430 -2.24 -21.99 -10.52
N THR A 431 -1.67 -21.79 -11.70
CA THR A 431 -0.54 -22.58 -12.22
C THR A 431 0.80 -21.90 -11.96
N ARG A 432 0.90 -20.60 -12.18
CA ARG A 432 2.12 -19.83 -11.97
C ARG A 432 2.00 -18.94 -10.73
N CYS A 433 2.77 -19.26 -9.71
CA CYS A 433 2.66 -18.62 -8.40
C CYS A 433 3.00 -17.13 -8.36
N SER A 434 3.75 -16.63 -9.33
CA SER A 434 4.18 -15.24 -9.43
C SER A 434 3.23 -14.34 -10.21
N LEU A 435 2.27 -14.92 -10.93
CA LEU A 435 1.41 -14.22 -11.87
C LEU A 435 0.09 -13.78 -11.22
N VAL A 436 -0.22 -12.49 -11.35
CA VAL A 436 -1.45 -11.85 -10.85
C VAL A 436 -2.14 -11.16 -12.01
N PHE A 437 -3.44 -11.33 -12.10
CA PHE A 437 -4.29 -10.60 -13.06
C PHE A 437 -5.06 -9.53 -12.32
N ILE A 438 -5.08 -8.33 -12.88
CA ILE A 438 -5.72 -7.15 -12.28
C ILE A 438 -6.63 -6.53 -13.34
N CYS A 439 -7.89 -6.34 -12.99
CA CYS A 439 -8.87 -5.65 -13.82
C CYS A 439 -9.02 -4.19 -13.42
N ARG A 440 -9.30 -3.36 -14.43
CA ARG A 440 -9.42 -1.92 -14.28
C ARG A 440 -10.76 -1.42 -14.83
N MET A 441 -11.17 -0.24 -14.33
CA MET A 441 -12.39 0.42 -14.82
C MET A 441 -12.33 0.95 -16.25
N ASP A 442 -11.15 1.04 -16.86
CA ASP A 442 -10.98 1.43 -18.26
C ASP A 442 -11.12 0.27 -19.27
N GLY A 443 -11.51 -0.92 -18.80
CA GLY A 443 -11.67 -2.09 -19.63
C GLY A 443 -10.36 -2.81 -19.99
N VAL A 444 -9.30 -2.51 -19.26
CA VAL A 444 -7.98 -3.14 -19.42
C VAL A 444 -7.77 -4.19 -18.34
N MET A 445 -7.24 -5.34 -18.74
CA MET A 445 -6.70 -6.37 -17.85
C MET A 445 -5.18 -6.31 -17.91
N ASP A 446 -4.55 -6.14 -16.75
CA ASP A 446 -3.09 -6.15 -16.58
C ASP A 446 -2.66 -7.49 -15.99
N ALA A 447 -1.68 -8.15 -16.61
CA ALA A 447 -1.02 -9.32 -16.05
C ALA A 447 0.33 -8.90 -15.44
N TRP A 448 0.51 -9.15 -14.16
CA TRP A 448 1.71 -8.85 -13.39
C TRP A 448 2.45 -10.13 -13.03
N ASP A 449 3.67 -10.24 -13.45
CA ASP A 449 4.59 -11.28 -12.95
C ASP A 449 5.57 -10.66 -11.97
N VAL A 450 5.37 -10.98 -10.70
CA VAL A 450 6.13 -10.40 -9.59
C VAL A 450 7.61 -10.80 -9.65
N ILE A 451 7.94 -11.96 -10.24
CA ILE A 451 9.33 -12.40 -10.43
C ILE A 451 9.97 -11.66 -11.60
N HIS A 452 9.25 -11.54 -12.71
CA HIS A 452 9.81 -11.02 -13.94
C HIS A 452 9.96 -9.49 -13.89
N ARG A 453 8.94 -8.78 -13.42
CA ARG A 453 8.94 -7.31 -13.42
C ARG A 453 8.08 -6.72 -12.30
N LEU A 454 8.69 -5.84 -11.50
CA LEU A 454 7.99 -5.10 -10.44
C LEU A 454 7.54 -3.70 -10.85
N ASP A 455 8.12 -3.13 -11.89
CA ASP A 455 7.87 -1.74 -12.29
C ASP A 455 6.59 -1.53 -13.09
N GLY A 456 6.03 -2.59 -13.65
CA GLY A 456 4.84 -2.52 -14.49
C GLY A 456 4.32 -3.90 -14.88
N PRO A 457 3.13 -3.97 -15.48
CA PRO A 457 2.58 -5.22 -15.96
C PRO A 457 3.42 -5.79 -17.11
N VAL A 458 3.46 -7.09 -17.18
CA VAL A 458 4.14 -7.84 -18.25
C VAL A 458 3.30 -7.83 -19.51
N LEU A 459 1.98 -7.94 -19.35
CA LEU A 459 1.03 -7.91 -20.45
C LEU A 459 -0.13 -6.96 -20.10
N ARG A 460 -0.51 -6.11 -21.06
CA ARG A 460 -1.70 -5.27 -20.99
C ARG A 460 -2.65 -5.65 -22.10
N LEU A 461 -3.86 -6.00 -21.74
CA LEU A 461 -4.87 -6.40 -22.68
C LEU A 461 -6.11 -5.51 -22.53
N LYS A 462 -6.39 -4.70 -23.53
CA LYS A 462 -7.63 -3.95 -23.60
C LYS A 462 -8.71 -4.84 -24.21
N LEU A 463 -9.69 -5.22 -23.40
CA LEU A 463 -10.78 -6.11 -23.79
C LEU A 463 -12.02 -5.34 -24.24
N SER A 464 -12.33 -4.26 -23.55
CA SER A 464 -13.55 -3.48 -23.75
C SER A 464 -13.31 -2.00 -23.46
N ASP A 465 -14.20 -1.15 -23.92
CA ASP A 465 -14.28 0.25 -23.49
C ASP A 465 -15.11 0.41 -22.20
N ALA A 466 -15.85 -0.63 -21.82
CA ALA A 466 -16.62 -0.68 -20.59
C ALA A 466 -15.76 -1.22 -19.43
N PRO A 467 -16.04 -0.80 -18.18
CA PRO A 467 -15.38 -1.31 -17.00
C PRO A 467 -15.39 -2.83 -16.91
N LEU A 468 -14.28 -3.41 -16.44
CA LEU A 468 -14.20 -4.83 -16.07
C LEU A 468 -14.54 -4.96 -14.58
N TRP A 469 -15.52 -5.78 -14.23
CA TRP A 469 -15.93 -5.99 -12.84
C TRP A 469 -15.42 -7.27 -12.22
N SER A 470 -15.24 -8.30 -13.02
CA SER A 470 -14.84 -9.62 -12.53
C SER A 470 -13.79 -10.26 -13.42
N VAL A 471 -12.88 -10.99 -12.78
CA VAL A 471 -11.91 -11.85 -13.45
C VAL A 471 -11.84 -13.17 -12.71
N ARG A 472 -11.83 -14.26 -13.46
CA ARG A 472 -11.62 -15.61 -12.92
C ARG A 472 -10.78 -16.42 -13.88
N VAL A 473 -9.73 -17.02 -13.34
CA VAL A 473 -8.81 -17.87 -14.09
C VAL A 473 -9.26 -19.32 -14.00
N HIS A 474 -9.23 -20.00 -15.11
CA HIS A 474 -9.48 -21.43 -15.17
C HIS A 474 -8.40 -22.22 -14.41
N LYS A 475 -8.70 -23.39 -13.85
CA LYS A 475 -7.74 -24.21 -13.08
C LYS A 475 -6.47 -24.57 -13.85
N ALA A 476 -6.57 -24.78 -15.18
CA ALA A 476 -5.41 -25.02 -16.03
C ALA A 476 -4.54 -23.77 -16.25
N GLY A 477 -4.95 -22.59 -15.76
CA GLY A 477 -4.21 -21.35 -15.88
C GLY A 477 -4.18 -20.70 -17.26
N LYS A 478 -4.70 -21.36 -18.29
CA LYS A 478 -4.62 -20.93 -19.69
C LYS A 478 -5.75 -20.00 -20.11
N LEU A 479 -6.95 -20.24 -19.59
CA LEU A 479 -8.15 -19.48 -19.92
C LEU A 479 -8.52 -18.52 -18.80
N ILE A 480 -8.90 -17.30 -19.16
CA ILE A 480 -9.37 -16.27 -18.22
C ILE A 480 -10.72 -15.76 -18.71
N ALA A 481 -11.69 -15.76 -17.82
CA ALA A 481 -12.98 -15.14 -18.06
C ALA A 481 -13.04 -13.76 -17.42
N ASN A 482 -13.36 -12.73 -18.20
CA ASN A 482 -13.44 -11.34 -17.78
C ASN A 482 -14.84 -10.81 -18.00
N GLY A 483 -15.51 -10.37 -16.95
CA GLY A 483 -16.86 -9.80 -17.00
C GLY A 483 -16.85 -8.27 -17.09
N THR A 484 -17.64 -7.75 -18.01
CA THR A 484 -17.75 -6.31 -18.28
C THR A 484 -19.05 -5.71 -17.75
N ASP A 485 -19.07 -4.40 -17.65
CA ASP A 485 -20.27 -3.63 -17.28
C ASP A 485 -21.40 -3.72 -18.31
N ASN A 486 -21.06 -4.00 -19.55
CA ASN A 486 -22.03 -4.19 -20.65
C ASN A 486 -22.65 -5.60 -20.70
N GLY A 487 -22.35 -6.47 -19.72
CA GLY A 487 -22.82 -7.85 -19.69
C GLY A 487 -22.11 -8.81 -20.64
N ALA A 488 -21.07 -8.36 -21.33
CA ALA A 488 -20.24 -9.23 -22.14
C ALA A 488 -19.16 -9.88 -21.27
N ILE A 489 -18.90 -11.16 -21.53
CA ILE A 489 -17.83 -11.92 -20.88
C ILE A 489 -16.81 -12.30 -21.94
N TYR A 490 -15.59 -11.84 -21.75
CA TYR A 490 -14.47 -12.13 -22.66
C TYR A 490 -13.69 -13.32 -22.13
N LEU A 491 -13.68 -14.41 -22.89
CA LEU A 491 -12.82 -15.56 -22.63
C LEU A 491 -11.51 -15.35 -23.40
N THR A 492 -10.43 -15.20 -22.66
CA THR A 492 -9.09 -14.95 -23.20
C THR A 492 -8.16 -16.13 -22.91
N GLU A 493 -7.41 -16.53 -23.90
CA GLU A 493 -6.34 -17.50 -23.80
C GLU A 493 -5.01 -16.77 -23.68
N ILE A 494 -4.16 -17.22 -22.75
CA ILE A 494 -2.84 -16.66 -22.51
C ILE A 494 -1.78 -17.57 -23.12
N SER A 495 -0.65 -16.99 -23.50
CA SER A 495 0.51 -17.74 -24.01
C SER A 495 1.03 -18.74 -22.95
N ASP A 496 1.56 -19.84 -23.43
CA ASP A 496 2.08 -20.92 -22.60
C ASP A 496 3.22 -20.43 -21.67
N ASN A 497 3.99 -19.46 -22.10
CA ASN A 497 5.05 -18.82 -21.32
C ASN A 497 4.57 -18.13 -20.04
N LEU A 498 3.33 -17.67 -20.00
CA LEU A 498 2.70 -17.10 -18.79
C LEU A 498 1.96 -18.16 -17.97
N THR A 499 1.62 -19.29 -18.59
CA THR A 499 0.86 -20.35 -17.92
C THR A 499 1.75 -21.34 -17.17
N PHE A 500 2.84 -21.77 -17.80
CA PHE A 500 3.72 -22.75 -17.21
C PHE A 500 4.69 -22.13 -16.20
N SER A 501 4.82 -22.78 -15.04
CA SER A 501 5.76 -22.43 -14.00
C SER A 501 7.07 -23.20 -14.20
N SER A 502 8.19 -22.51 -14.19
CA SER A 502 9.50 -23.14 -14.14
C SER A 502 9.77 -23.75 -12.75
N ALA A 503 10.62 -24.78 -12.70
CA ALA A 503 11.05 -25.37 -11.43
C ALA A 503 11.72 -24.34 -10.50
N ASN A 504 12.34 -23.30 -11.06
CA ASN A 504 13.03 -22.25 -10.34
C ASN A 504 12.11 -21.11 -9.86
N ASP A 505 10.89 -20.99 -10.38
CA ASP A 505 9.97 -19.91 -10.01
C ASP A 505 9.57 -19.95 -8.52
N LYS A 506 9.32 -21.14 -7.99
CA LYS A 506 8.93 -21.30 -6.59
C LYS A 506 10.03 -20.88 -5.60
N PRO A 507 11.28 -21.36 -5.71
CA PRO A 507 12.36 -20.90 -4.84
C PRO A 507 12.70 -19.43 -5.04
N ALA A 508 12.61 -18.92 -6.27
CA ALA A 508 12.85 -17.50 -6.57
C ALA A 508 11.83 -16.60 -5.88
N LEU A 509 10.54 -16.94 -5.99
CA LEU A 509 9.47 -16.19 -5.32
C LEU A 509 9.60 -16.27 -3.79
N SER A 510 9.93 -17.46 -3.25
CA SER A 510 10.16 -17.62 -1.81
C SER A 510 11.30 -16.71 -1.32
N GLY A 511 12.44 -16.76 -2.01
CA GLY A 511 13.60 -15.92 -1.69
C GLY A 511 13.29 -14.42 -1.76
N MET A 512 12.55 -14.00 -2.78
CA MET A 512 12.11 -12.62 -2.92
C MET A 512 11.17 -12.21 -1.77
N LEU A 513 10.12 -12.98 -1.49
CA LEU A 513 9.16 -12.67 -0.44
C LEU A 513 9.81 -12.65 0.95
N GLU A 514 10.73 -13.59 1.23
CA GLU A 514 11.47 -13.61 2.49
C GLU A 514 12.37 -12.40 2.67
N ARG A 515 13.01 -11.95 1.60
CA ARG A 515 13.85 -10.75 1.60
C ARG A 515 13.02 -9.49 1.84
N GLU A 516 11.92 -9.32 1.10
CA GLU A 516 11.02 -8.18 1.29
C GLU A 516 10.38 -8.18 2.69
N MET A 517 10.03 -9.34 3.20
CA MET A 517 9.53 -9.50 4.58
C MET A 517 10.60 -9.12 5.61
N ARG A 518 11.86 -9.51 5.39
CA ARG A 518 12.98 -9.13 6.27
C ARG A 518 13.19 -7.62 6.26
N ARG A 519 13.18 -7.01 5.07
CA ARG A 519 13.24 -5.55 4.91
C ARG A 519 12.13 -4.87 5.70
N GLN A 520 10.90 -5.34 5.54
CA GLN A 520 9.75 -4.74 6.20
C GLN A 520 9.82 -4.84 7.72
N ARG A 521 10.25 -5.97 8.26
CA ARG A 521 10.46 -6.14 9.71
C ARG A 521 11.51 -5.18 10.27
N LEU A 522 12.59 -4.96 9.54
CA LEU A 522 13.62 -4.00 9.95
C LEU A 522 13.08 -2.57 9.96
N LEU A 523 12.31 -2.18 8.94
CA LEU A 523 11.66 -0.88 8.88
C LEU A 523 10.65 -0.67 10.02
N GLU A 524 9.82 -1.67 10.30
CA GLU A 524 8.87 -1.63 11.42
C GLU A 524 9.57 -1.49 12.78
N ALA A 525 10.64 -2.25 12.99
CA ALA A 525 11.45 -2.14 14.21
C ALA A 525 12.01 -0.73 14.36
N LYS A 526 12.50 -0.15 13.28
CA LYS A 526 13.06 1.21 13.30
C LYS A 526 12.00 2.29 13.52
N ILE A 527 10.85 2.16 12.90
CA ILE A 527 9.71 3.06 13.12
C ILE A 527 9.26 3.01 14.59
N LYS A 528 9.20 1.82 15.19
CA LYS A 528 8.86 1.66 16.61
C LYS A 528 9.88 2.36 17.50
N GLU A 529 11.17 2.23 17.21
CA GLU A 529 12.25 2.92 17.93
C GLU A 529 12.12 4.44 17.85
N ILE A 530 11.86 4.97 16.64
CA ILE A 530 11.65 6.40 16.43
C ILE A 530 10.44 6.91 17.22
N LYS A 531 9.32 6.21 17.16
CA LYS A 531 8.11 6.57 17.90
C LYS A 531 8.32 6.55 19.43
N LEU A 532 9.16 5.64 19.93
CA LEU A 532 9.52 5.62 21.34
C LEU A 532 10.36 6.85 21.71
N LYS A 533 11.36 7.19 20.90
CA LYS A 533 12.20 8.38 21.11
C LYS A 533 11.37 9.68 21.05
N GLU A 534 10.42 9.76 20.15
CA GLU A 534 9.50 10.91 20.05
C GLU A 534 8.64 11.06 21.31
N LYS A 535 8.07 9.95 21.80
CA LYS A 535 7.29 9.96 23.05
C LYS A 535 8.13 10.35 24.26
N GLU A 536 9.38 9.92 24.32
CA GLU A 536 10.31 10.33 25.38
C GLU A 536 10.61 11.83 25.32
N LEU A 537 10.84 12.34 24.11
CA LEU A 537 11.07 13.77 23.88
C LEU A 537 9.85 14.62 24.25
N GLU A 538 8.64 14.15 23.92
CA GLU A 538 7.40 14.82 24.33
C GLU A 538 7.24 14.82 25.86
N ARG A 539 7.52 13.69 26.51
CA ARG A 539 7.49 13.61 27.98
C ARG A 539 8.50 14.57 28.62
N GLU A 540 9.69 14.70 28.04
CA GLU A 540 10.67 15.67 28.51
C GLU A 540 10.20 17.11 28.29
N ARG A 541 9.60 17.42 27.16
CA ARG A 541 9.00 18.74 26.87
C ARG A 541 7.92 19.09 27.87
N MET A 542 7.00 18.16 28.14
CA MET A 542 5.96 18.32 29.16
C MET A 542 6.55 18.53 30.56
N ARG A 543 7.58 17.74 30.92
CA ARG A 543 8.27 17.94 32.21
C ARG A 543 8.96 19.31 32.32
N ARG A 544 9.54 19.81 31.21
CA ARG A 544 10.12 21.16 31.18
C ARG A 544 9.07 22.25 31.31
N GLN A 545 7.94 22.09 30.62
CA GLN A 545 6.81 23.02 30.73
C GLN A 545 6.26 23.08 32.17
N LEU A 546 6.00 21.91 32.75
CA LEU A 546 5.56 21.84 34.16
C LEU A 546 6.55 22.47 35.16
N ARG A 547 7.86 22.30 34.92
CA ARG A 547 8.88 22.96 35.75
C ARG A 547 8.85 24.48 35.57
N MET A 548 8.65 24.98 34.35
CA MET A 548 8.52 26.44 34.10
C MET A 548 7.24 27.01 34.72
N GLU A 549 6.10 26.28 34.58
CA GLU A 549 4.84 26.68 35.22
C GLU A 549 4.94 26.71 36.74
N ASN A 550 5.58 25.69 37.35
CA ASN A 550 5.81 25.68 38.78
C ASN A 550 6.81 26.78 39.22
N ALA A 551 7.84 27.08 38.42
CA ALA A 551 8.76 28.18 38.75
C ALA A 551 8.05 29.53 38.68
N ASN A 552 7.20 29.75 37.66
CA ASN A 552 6.40 30.97 37.52
C ASN A 552 5.38 31.13 38.69
N SER A 553 4.75 30.01 39.12
CA SER A 553 3.83 30.05 40.25
C SER A 553 4.54 30.39 41.57
N ILE A 554 5.76 29.88 41.80
CA ILE A 554 6.58 30.21 42.96
C ILE A 554 6.99 31.69 42.94
N GLU A 555 7.38 32.22 41.75
CA GLU A 555 7.70 33.65 41.62
C GLU A 555 6.47 34.55 41.85
N GLU A 556 5.27 34.11 41.44
CA GLU A 556 4.03 34.83 41.73
C GLU A 556 3.70 34.80 43.24
N GLU A 557 3.82 33.66 43.91
CA GLU A 557 3.60 33.53 45.35
C GLU A 557 4.62 34.38 46.15
N GLU A 558 5.91 34.41 45.73
CA GLU A 558 6.90 35.27 46.35
C GLU A 558 6.60 36.77 46.18
N LYS A 559 6.12 37.18 44.99
CA LYS A 559 5.68 38.55 44.74
C LYS A 559 4.49 38.94 45.60
N ASP A 560 3.52 38.04 45.76
CA ASP A 560 2.37 38.28 46.62
C ASP A 560 2.75 38.37 48.10
N LEU A 561 3.64 37.51 48.57
CA LEU A 561 4.17 37.59 49.94
C LEU A 561 4.93 38.89 50.21
N VAL A 562 5.72 39.38 49.25
CA VAL A 562 6.43 40.66 49.37
C VAL A 562 5.43 41.83 49.39
N THR A 563 4.37 41.78 48.53
CA THR A 563 3.34 42.83 48.51
C THR A 563 2.54 42.87 49.81
N ASP A 564 2.22 41.73 50.39
CA ASP A 564 1.54 41.62 51.68
C ASP A 564 2.43 42.10 52.83
N ALA A 565 3.69 41.76 52.83
CA ALA A 565 4.65 42.26 53.80
C ALA A 565 4.81 43.77 53.74
N MET A 566 4.90 44.33 52.53
CA MET A 566 4.91 45.79 52.31
C MET A 566 3.61 46.44 52.81
N HIS A 567 2.47 45.85 52.54
CA HIS A 567 1.18 46.35 52.99
C HIS A 567 1.08 46.33 54.52
N GLN A 568 1.54 45.30 55.21
CA GLN A 568 1.63 45.21 56.65
C GLN A 568 2.62 46.24 57.26
N PHE A 569 3.75 46.47 56.63
CA PHE A 569 4.72 47.45 57.03
C PHE A 569 4.14 48.86 56.98
N TRP A 570 3.50 49.23 55.85
CA TRP A 570 2.91 50.55 55.70
C TRP A 570 1.69 50.77 56.61
N THR A 571 0.87 49.73 56.88
CA THR A 571 -0.22 49.82 57.86
C THR A 571 0.26 50.05 59.29
N LYS A 572 1.40 49.47 59.65
CA LYS A 572 2.03 49.68 60.97
C LYS A 572 2.59 51.08 61.14
N ILE A 573 3.17 51.67 60.09
CA ILE A 573 3.81 53.00 60.17
C ILE A 573 2.78 54.14 60.06
N HIS A 574 1.78 54.07 59.21
CA HIS A 574 0.94 55.21 58.90
C HIS A 574 -0.51 55.14 59.37
N GLY A 575 -0.91 54.05 60.03
CA GLY A 575 -2.27 53.87 60.52
C GLY A 575 -3.31 53.78 59.40
N ARG A 576 -4.45 53.15 59.67
CA ARG A 576 -5.45 52.79 58.66
C ARG A 576 -6.06 53.94 57.83
N LYS A 577 -6.03 55.19 58.28
CA LYS A 577 -6.63 56.34 57.55
C LYS A 577 -5.70 56.96 56.53
N SER A 578 -4.36 56.91 56.71
CA SER A 578 -3.37 57.49 55.77
C SER A 578 -3.16 56.59 54.54
N LEU A 579 -3.28 55.30 54.68
CA LEU A 579 -2.99 54.34 53.59
C LEU A 579 -3.95 54.39 52.40
N LYS A 580 -5.24 54.72 52.64
CA LYS A 580 -6.21 54.82 51.52
C LYS A 580 -5.87 55.96 50.57
N ASN A 581 -5.23 57.02 51.06
CA ASN A 581 -4.87 58.17 50.24
C ASN A 581 -3.50 57.99 49.53
N THR A 582 -2.56 57.27 50.14
CA THR A 582 -1.28 56.93 49.52
C THR A 582 -1.41 55.85 48.46
N LEU A 583 -2.23 54.84 48.68
CA LEU A 583 -2.51 53.80 47.66
C LEU A 583 -3.31 54.35 46.47
N LYS A 584 -4.14 55.36 46.61
CA LYS A 584 -4.76 56.03 45.49
C LYS A 584 -3.73 56.84 44.69
N GLY A 585 -2.71 57.40 45.32
CA GLY A 585 -1.61 58.14 44.65
C GLY A 585 -0.64 57.21 43.88
N ILE A 586 -0.42 56.00 44.40
CA ILE A 586 0.46 55.00 43.76
C ILE A 586 -0.27 54.33 42.59
N ARG A 587 -1.57 54.03 42.71
CA ARG A 587 -2.38 53.48 41.63
C ARG A 587 -2.50 54.44 40.42
N MET A 588 -2.35 55.73 40.62
CA MET A 588 -2.41 56.70 39.50
C MET A 588 -1.05 56.87 38.76
N ARG A 589 0.06 56.36 39.30
CA ARG A 589 1.37 56.43 38.62
C ARG A 589 1.73 55.18 37.81
N ASP A 590 1.07 54.02 38.07
CA ASP A 590 1.30 52.77 37.36
C ASP A 590 0.29 52.45 36.24
N THR A 591 -0.58 53.40 35.88
CA THR A 591 -1.54 53.17 34.78
C THR A 591 -0.95 53.29 33.38
N GLY A 592 0.38 53.31 33.24
CA GLY A 592 1.06 53.36 31.92
C GLY A 592 1.38 52.00 31.29
N VAL A 593 1.21 50.89 32.01
CA VAL A 593 1.63 49.54 31.51
C VAL A 593 0.48 48.52 31.50
N GLY A 594 -0.70 48.91 31.92
CA GLY A 594 -1.83 47.99 32.13
C GLY A 594 -2.75 47.69 30.93
N PHE A 595 -2.46 48.18 29.73
CA PHE A 595 -3.40 48.05 28.60
C PHE A 595 -3.17 46.86 27.64
N LEU A 596 -2.15 46.03 27.87
CA LEU A 596 -1.86 44.90 26.99
C LEU A 596 -2.26 43.51 27.56
N ALA A 597 -2.83 43.47 28.75
CA ALA A 597 -3.17 42.17 29.39
C ALA A 597 -4.66 41.77 29.32
N LYS A 598 -5.55 42.64 28.83
CA LYS A 598 -6.99 42.35 28.77
C LYS A 598 -7.49 41.75 27.45
N ASP A 599 -6.70 41.82 26.37
CA ASP A 599 -7.13 41.29 25.07
C ASP A 599 -6.81 39.81 24.84
N LYS A 600 -6.08 39.15 25.76
CA LYS A 600 -5.78 37.71 25.65
C LYS A 600 -6.82 36.77 26.29
N LYS A 601 -7.71 37.28 27.12
CA LYS A 601 -8.78 36.44 27.74
C LYS A 601 -10.06 36.35 26.92
N ALA A 602 -10.29 37.29 26.01
CA ALA A 602 -11.49 37.29 25.16
C ALA A 602 -11.38 36.44 23.88
N LYS A 603 -10.21 35.89 23.57
CA LYS A 603 -9.98 35.03 22.41
C LYS A 603 -9.95 33.51 22.72
N LYS A 604 -10.15 33.11 23.97
CA LYS A 604 -10.17 31.68 24.36
C LYS A 604 -11.58 31.11 24.53
N GLU A 605 -12.63 31.92 24.34
CA GLU A 605 -14.02 31.44 24.42
C GLU A 605 -14.76 31.37 23.06
N LYS A 606 -14.03 31.49 21.94
CA LYS A 606 -14.60 31.26 20.59
C LYS A 606 -13.65 30.43 19.73
N HIS A 607 -13.39 29.20 20.15
CA HIS A 607 -13.05 28.09 19.23
C HIS A 607 -13.43 26.80 19.92
#